data_7ae1b9739c9048df495896b1ec10a202
#
_entry.id   7ae1b9739c9048df495896b1ec10a202
#
_cell.length_a   1.000
_cell.length_b   1.000
_cell.length_c   1.000
_cell.angle_alpha   90.00
_cell.angle_beta   90.00
_cell.angle_gamma   90.00
#
_symmetry.space_group_name_H-M   'P 1'
#
loop_
_entity.id
_entity.type
_entity.pdbx_description
1 polymer ?
#
loop_
_entity_poly.entity_id
_entity_poly.type
_entity_poly.pdbx_seq_one_letter_code
_entity_poly.pdbx_strand_id
1 'polypeptide(L)'
;LTKRPQRVRECLPPDWGSGWDNIFFNVTCENQRRADERIPILFSLPFKHKGIMCAPFIGPVSIRQYLPAGQIEQVICGGENYDGARPCNFDWVKSLRQECVEANVTFCFIETGTVFIKDGKRYHLPSKQLQSRMAYKSGMNFKGKSMRFDLVDDWGYPIPQEELYVPNFRANCETCGSKLICNGCSNCGKCL
;
A
#
# COMPACT_ATOMS: atom_id res chain seq x y z
N LEU A 1 6.60 8.93 1.54
CA LEU A 1 5.47 9.14 0.64
C LEU A 1 5.38 10.59 0.17
N THR A 2 5.21 10.82 -1.15
CA THR A 2 5.09 12.18 -1.71
C THR A 2 4.11 12.25 -2.86
N LYS A 3 3.53 13.45 -3.05
CA LYS A 3 2.81 13.86 -4.27
C LYS A 3 3.66 14.73 -5.20
N ARG A 4 4.90 15.03 -4.80
CA ARG A 4 5.83 15.92 -5.52
C ARG A 4 7.20 15.25 -5.76
N PRO A 5 7.25 14.13 -6.49
CA PRO A 5 8.50 13.39 -6.68
C PRO A 5 9.59 14.19 -7.38
N GLN A 6 9.22 15.19 -8.20
CA GLN A 6 10.16 16.06 -8.91
C GLN A 6 11.06 16.88 -7.96
N ARG A 7 10.63 17.11 -6.71
CA ARG A 7 11.41 17.87 -5.72
C ARG A 7 12.35 17.01 -4.87
N VAL A 8 12.23 15.69 -4.98
CA VAL A 8 12.88 14.78 -4.03
C VAL A 8 14.39 14.88 -4.10
N ARG A 9 14.98 14.97 -5.30
CA ARG A 9 16.44 15.05 -5.47
C ARG A 9 17.04 16.24 -4.70
N GLU A 10 16.34 17.36 -4.67
CA GLU A 10 16.78 18.59 -3.99
C GLU A 10 16.72 18.47 -2.47
N CYS A 11 15.98 17.49 -1.95
CA CYS A 11 15.74 17.27 -0.53
C CYS A 11 16.54 16.09 0.04
N LEU A 12 17.31 15.38 -0.77
CA LEU A 12 18.13 14.26 -0.30
C LEU A 12 19.37 14.77 0.44
N PRO A 13 19.78 14.13 1.54
CA PRO A 13 20.98 14.49 2.26
C PRO A 13 22.24 14.24 1.37
N PRO A 14 23.36 14.97 1.65
CA PRO A 14 24.58 14.87 0.82
C PRO A 14 25.18 13.46 0.77
N ASP A 15 24.99 12.65 1.80
CA ASP A 15 25.48 11.30 1.95
C ASP A 15 24.51 10.22 1.45
N TRP A 16 23.42 10.63 0.74
CA TRP A 16 22.39 9.70 0.25
C TRP A 16 22.92 8.60 -0.67
N GLY A 17 23.88 8.91 -1.54
CA GLY A 17 24.46 7.97 -2.49
C GLY A 17 23.42 7.31 -3.42
N SER A 18 23.43 5.98 -3.45
CA SER A 18 22.47 5.16 -4.21
C SER A 18 21.17 4.85 -3.44
N GLY A 19 21.04 5.36 -2.25
CA GLY A 19 19.89 5.15 -1.35
C GLY A 19 20.20 4.24 -0.17
N TRP A 20 19.52 4.50 0.93
CA TRP A 20 19.65 3.73 2.17
C TRP A 20 18.71 2.52 2.17
N ASP A 21 19.17 1.40 2.74
CA ASP A 21 18.43 0.14 2.73
C ASP A 21 17.17 0.14 3.62
N ASN A 22 17.10 1.03 4.60
CA ASN A 22 15.95 1.16 5.50
C ASN A 22 14.85 2.09 4.98
N ILE A 23 14.95 2.59 3.74
CA ILE A 23 13.97 3.54 3.20
C ILE A 23 13.15 2.89 2.09
N PHE A 24 11.85 2.72 2.36
CA PHE A 24 10.85 2.36 1.37
C PHE A 24 10.13 3.62 0.88
N PHE A 25 10.34 3.99 -0.37
CA PHE A 25 9.84 5.25 -0.91
C PHE A 25 8.64 5.07 -1.83
N ASN A 26 7.58 5.84 -1.60
CA ASN A 26 6.34 5.74 -2.34
C ASN A 26 5.93 7.08 -2.96
N VAL A 27 5.30 7.02 -4.14
CA VAL A 27 4.57 8.14 -4.72
C VAL A 27 3.06 7.88 -4.69
N THR A 28 2.27 8.95 -4.51
CA THR A 28 0.82 8.83 -4.53
C THR A 28 0.30 8.83 -5.98
N CYS A 29 -0.56 7.88 -6.34
CA CYS A 29 -1.15 7.71 -7.65
C CYS A 29 -2.68 7.63 -7.53
N GLU A 30 -3.34 8.78 -7.36
CA GLU A 30 -4.77 8.85 -7.05
C GLU A 30 -5.68 8.46 -8.23
N ASN A 31 -5.17 8.60 -9.45
CA ASN A 31 -5.79 8.26 -10.72
C ASN A 31 -4.72 8.04 -11.80
N GLN A 32 -5.12 7.63 -13.01
CA GLN A 32 -4.17 7.31 -14.10
C GLN A 32 -3.25 8.47 -14.43
N ARG A 33 -3.78 9.67 -14.57
CA ARG A 33 -2.96 10.85 -14.87
C ARG A 33 -1.81 11.03 -13.87
N ARG A 34 -2.08 10.85 -12.57
CA ARG A 34 -1.05 10.96 -11.53
C ARG A 34 -0.07 9.80 -11.52
N ALA A 35 -0.53 8.61 -11.88
CA ALA A 35 0.36 7.47 -12.07
C ALA A 35 1.35 7.74 -13.22
N ASP A 36 0.85 8.19 -14.37
CA ASP A 36 1.67 8.47 -15.56
C ASP A 36 2.66 9.62 -15.36
N GLU A 37 2.28 10.62 -14.56
CA GLU A 37 3.16 11.73 -14.20
C GLU A 37 4.26 11.32 -13.22
N ARG A 38 3.96 10.45 -12.24
CA ARG A 38 4.84 10.25 -11.06
C ARG A 38 5.65 8.98 -11.08
N ILE A 39 5.15 7.89 -11.66
CA ILE A 39 5.88 6.61 -11.67
C ILE A 39 7.19 6.71 -12.45
N PRO A 40 7.26 7.33 -13.64
CA PRO A 40 8.53 7.50 -14.34
C PRO A 40 9.57 8.30 -13.53
N ILE A 41 9.12 9.33 -12.81
CA ILE A 41 10.00 10.09 -11.92
C ILE A 41 10.48 9.21 -10.76
N LEU A 42 9.58 8.46 -10.11
CA LEU A 42 9.94 7.52 -9.04
C LEU A 42 11.05 6.56 -9.49
N PHE A 43 10.96 6.05 -10.71
CA PHE A 43 11.96 5.12 -11.24
C PHE A 43 13.34 5.78 -11.42
N SER A 44 13.40 7.07 -11.72
CA SER A 44 14.63 7.81 -11.83
C SER A 44 15.27 8.21 -10.51
N LEU A 45 14.53 8.09 -9.40
CA LEU A 45 15.02 8.49 -8.07
C LEU A 45 15.94 7.41 -7.47
N PRO A 46 16.99 7.81 -6.71
CA PRO A 46 17.95 6.90 -6.11
C PRO A 46 17.41 6.30 -4.82
N PHE A 47 16.37 5.48 -4.91
CA PHE A 47 15.86 4.67 -3.81
C PHE A 47 15.98 3.20 -4.16
N LYS A 48 16.41 2.38 -3.20
CA LYS A 48 16.51 0.92 -3.37
C LYS A 48 15.12 0.27 -3.38
N HIS A 49 14.25 0.69 -2.47
CA HIS A 49 12.91 0.14 -2.32
C HIS A 49 11.86 1.18 -2.74
N LYS A 50 11.00 0.79 -3.68
CA LYS A 50 10.01 1.67 -4.30
C LYS A 50 8.63 1.03 -4.35
N GLY A 51 7.61 1.85 -4.10
CA GLY A 51 6.23 1.46 -4.22
C GLY A 51 5.33 2.60 -4.63
N ILE A 52 4.06 2.31 -4.78
CA ILE A 52 3.05 3.31 -5.09
C ILE A 52 1.88 3.24 -4.09
N MET A 53 1.26 4.38 -3.86
CA MET A 53 0.09 4.50 -3.02
C MET A 53 -1.07 5.12 -3.80
N CYS A 54 -2.07 4.32 -4.13
CA CYS A 54 -3.34 4.76 -4.70
C CYS A 54 -4.32 5.11 -3.56
N ALA A 55 -4.00 6.16 -2.80
CA ALA A 55 -4.82 6.68 -1.71
C ALA A 55 -4.70 8.21 -1.64
N PRO A 56 -5.83 8.94 -1.82
CA PRO A 56 -7.17 8.43 -2.11
C PRO A 56 -7.29 7.84 -3.52
N PHE A 57 -7.94 6.68 -3.65
CA PHE A 57 -8.20 6.04 -4.94
C PHE A 57 -9.50 6.58 -5.54
N ILE A 58 -9.39 7.60 -6.38
CA ILE A 58 -10.51 8.41 -6.89
C ILE A 58 -10.74 8.30 -8.39
N GLY A 59 -10.03 7.42 -9.03
CA GLY A 59 -10.17 7.07 -10.45
C GLY A 59 -9.40 5.79 -10.75
N PRO A 60 -9.72 5.10 -11.86
CA PRO A 60 -9.02 3.88 -12.24
C PRO A 60 -7.53 4.15 -12.47
N VAL A 61 -6.70 3.18 -12.11
CA VAL A 61 -5.26 3.18 -12.37
C VAL A 61 -4.87 1.81 -12.92
N SER A 62 -4.17 1.81 -14.05
CA SER A 62 -3.43 0.66 -14.55
C SER A 62 -1.94 0.96 -14.47
N ILE A 63 -1.19 0.02 -13.94
CA ILE A 63 0.28 0.11 -13.81
C ILE A 63 0.98 -0.93 -14.67
N ARG A 64 0.24 -1.67 -15.48
CA ARG A 64 0.73 -2.78 -16.29
C ARG A 64 1.99 -2.42 -17.10
N GLN A 65 2.03 -1.23 -17.67
CA GLN A 65 3.18 -0.75 -18.44
C GLN A 65 4.45 -0.51 -17.60
N TYR A 66 4.31 -0.34 -16.29
CA TYR A 66 5.42 -0.05 -15.38
C TYR A 66 5.97 -1.30 -14.67
N LEU A 67 5.17 -2.36 -14.59
CA LEU A 67 5.52 -3.59 -13.86
C LEU A 67 6.73 -4.33 -14.45
N PRO A 68 6.92 -4.39 -15.80
CA PRO A 68 8.10 -5.06 -16.38
C PRO A 68 9.45 -4.48 -15.93
N ALA A 69 9.48 -3.23 -15.46
CA ALA A 69 10.70 -2.62 -14.92
C ALA A 69 11.18 -3.26 -13.61
N GLY A 70 10.31 -4.03 -12.93
CA GLY A 70 10.64 -4.74 -11.69
C GLY A 70 10.96 -3.86 -10.48
N GLN A 71 10.67 -2.55 -10.56
CA GLN A 71 11.02 -1.58 -9.52
C GLN A 71 9.90 -1.30 -8.51
N ILE A 72 8.66 -1.76 -8.78
CA ILE A 72 7.53 -1.60 -7.86
C ILE A 72 7.44 -2.87 -7.00
N GLU A 73 7.67 -2.73 -5.70
CA GLU A 73 7.65 -3.86 -4.76
C GLU A 73 6.32 -3.98 -4.03
N GLN A 74 5.60 -2.86 -3.88
CA GLN A 74 4.30 -2.85 -3.20
C GLN A 74 3.37 -1.79 -3.79
N VAL A 75 2.10 -2.13 -3.84
CA VAL A 75 1.00 -1.22 -4.16
C VAL A 75 0.03 -1.16 -2.97
N ILE A 76 -0.18 0.04 -2.46
CA ILE A 76 -1.16 0.31 -1.40
C ILE A 76 -2.34 1.05 -2.01
N CYS A 77 -3.56 0.60 -1.70
CA CYS A 77 -4.79 1.17 -2.22
C CYS A 77 -5.75 1.52 -1.07
N GLY A 78 -6.41 2.66 -1.16
CA GLY A 78 -7.40 3.09 -0.18
C GLY A 78 -8.29 4.23 -0.69
N GLY A 79 -9.55 4.24 -0.27
CA GLY A 79 -10.49 5.31 -0.62
C GLY A 79 -10.23 6.61 0.15
N GLU A 80 -10.96 7.65 -0.24
CA GLU A 80 -10.93 8.96 0.43
C GLU A 80 -11.83 8.97 1.67
N ASN A 81 -11.36 9.65 2.71
CA ASN A 81 -12.07 9.75 3.99
C ASN A 81 -12.68 11.14 4.20
N TYR A 82 -13.57 11.22 5.20
CA TYR A 82 -14.22 12.42 5.69
C TYR A 82 -15.37 12.95 4.80
N ASP A 83 -15.92 14.07 5.21
CA ASP A 83 -17.01 14.73 4.50
C ASP A 83 -16.55 15.20 3.12
N GLY A 84 -17.44 15.04 2.14
CA GLY A 84 -17.11 15.36 0.76
C GLY A 84 -16.24 14.35 0.03
N ALA A 85 -15.97 13.18 0.65
CA ALA A 85 -15.15 12.15 0.05
C ALA A 85 -15.66 11.71 -1.33
N ARG A 86 -14.74 11.64 -2.28
CA ARG A 86 -15.00 11.09 -3.61
C ARG A 86 -15.12 9.57 -3.53
N PRO A 87 -15.94 8.94 -4.36
CA PRO A 87 -16.14 7.51 -4.29
C PRO A 87 -14.90 6.71 -4.71
N CYS A 88 -14.63 5.64 -3.97
CA CYS A 88 -13.73 4.56 -4.40
C CYS A 88 -14.58 3.43 -5.01
N ASN A 89 -14.30 3.03 -6.24
CA ASN A 89 -15.01 1.94 -6.89
C ASN A 89 -14.24 0.62 -6.71
N PHE A 90 -14.94 -0.40 -6.25
CA PHE A 90 -14.35 -1.72 -6.02
C PHE A 90 -13.81 -2.40 -7.29
N ASP A 91 -14.40 -2.12 -8.44
CA ASP A 91 -13.91 -2.66 -9.72
C ASP A 91 -12.50 -2.13 -10.04
N TRP A 92 -12.20 -0.88 -9.70
CA TRP A 92 -10.84 -0.35 -9.84
C TRP A 92 -9.85 -1.07 -8.93
N VAL A 93 -10.28 -1.37 -7.70
CA VAL A 93 -9.47 -2.12 -6.72
C VAL A 93 -9.16 -3.52 -7.25
N LYS A 94 -10.18 -4.23 -7.78
CA LYS A 94 -10.03 -5.56 -8.37
C LYS A 94 -9.08 -5.56 -9.56
N SER A 95 -9.23 -4.58 -10.46
CA SER A 95 -8.38 -4.46 -11.65
C SER A 95 -6.92 -4.22 -11.29
N LEU A 96 -6.65 -3.26 -10.42
CA LEU A 96 -5.29 -2.94 -9.98
C LEU A 96 -4.64 -4.11 -9.22
N ARG A 97 -5.42 -4.79 -8.37
CA ARG A 97 -4.98 -6.02 -7.71
C ARG A 97 -4.57 -7.10 -8.69
N GLN A 98 -5.38 -7.31 -9.74
CA GLN A 98 -5.10 -8.36 -10.74
C GLN A 98 -3.74 -8.12 -11.42
N GLU A 99 -3.44 -6.89 -11.78
CA GLU A 99 -2.12 -6.53 -12.34
C GLU A 99 -0.98 -6.84 -11.37
N CYS A 100 -1.17 -6.54 -10.08
CA CYS A 100 -0.18 -6.86 -9.04
C CYS A 100 0.02 -8.37 -8.87
N VAL A 101 -1.06 -9.16 -8.89
CA VAL A 101 -0.99 -10.63 -8.80
C VAL A 101 -0.21 -11.21 -9.98
N GLU A 102 -0.53 -10.78 -11.20
CA GLU A 102 0.15 -11.23 -12.42
C GLU A 102 1.67 -10.94 -12.40
N ALA A 103 2.05 -9.82 -11.79
CA ALA A 103 3.45 -9.41 -11.67
C ALA A 103 4.13 -9.86 -10.36
N ASN A 104 3.43 -10.61 -9.51
CA ASN A 104 3.91 -11.02 -8.18
C ASN A 104 4.33 -9.86 -7.27
N VAL A 105 3.63 -8.72 -7.37
CA VAL A 105 3.83 -7.51 -6.56
C VAL A 105 2.83 -7.51 -5.40
N THR A 106 3.30 -7.19 -4.20
CA THR A 106 2.44 -7.11 -3.01
C THR A 106 1.37 -6.03 -3.17
N PHE A 107 0.11 -6.39 -2.91
CA PHE A 107 -1.03 -5.48 -2.97
C PHE A 107 -1.76 -5.41 -1.63
N CYS A 108 -1.97 -4.20 -1.13
CA CYS A 108 -2.65 -3.94 0.15
C CYS A 108 -3.84 -3.01 -0.07
N PHE A 109 -5.05 -3.50 0.17
CA PHE A 109 -6.26 -2.68 0.23
C PHE A 109 -6.54 -2.33 1.68
N ILE A 110 -6.20 -1.10 2.09
CA ILE A 110 -6.17 -0.68 3.49
C ILE A 110 -7.50 -0.14 4.01
N GLU A 111 -8.30 0.51 3.14
CA GLU A 111 -9.58 1.10 3.51
C GLU A 111 -10.47 1.36 2.29
N THR A 112 -11.79 1.24 2.46
CA THR A 112 -12.75 1.51 1.38
C THR A 112 -12.94 3.00 1.12
N GLY A 113 -12.60 3.85 2.07
CA GLY A 113 -13.01 5.25 2.12
C GLY A 113 -14.46 5.43 2.59
N THR A 114 -14.84 6.69 2.81
CA THR A 114 -16.18 7.04 3.30
C THR A 114 -17.26 6.71 2.27
N VAL A 115 -16.98 6.92 0.99
CA VAL A 115 -17.89 6.60 -0.10
C VAL A 115 -17.33 5.47 -0.92
N PHE A 116 -18.02 4.34 -0.95
CA PHE A 116 -17.59 3.12 -1.63
C PHE A 116 -18.63 2.63 -2.61
N ILE A 117 -18.21 2.27 -3.82
CA ILE A 117 -19.09 1.70 -4.85
C ILE A 117 -18.72 0.24 -5.06
N LYS A 118 -19.71 -0.65 -4.93
CA LYS A 118 -19.57 -2.07 -5.20
C LYS A 118 -20.85 -2.61 -5.85
N ASP A 119 -20.68 -3.36 -6.93
CA ASP A 119 -21.80 -3.98 -7.68
C ASP A 119 -22.89 -2.94 -8.05
N GLY A 120 -22.45 -1.76 -8.51
CA GLY A 120 -23.31 -0.64 -8.86
C GLY A 120 -23.99 0.09 -7.68
N LYS A 121 -23.81 -0.40 -6.45
CA LYS A 121 -24.40 0.21 -5.24
C LYS A 121 -23.39 1.13 -4.55
N ARG A 122 -23.89 2.26 -4.05
CA ARG A 122 -23.11 3.25 -3.29
C ARG A 122 -23.35 3.04 -1.80
N TYR A 123 -22.26 2.89 -1.05
CA TYR A 123 -22.24 2.73 0.39
C TYR A 123 -21.61 3.96 1.04
N HIS A 124 -22.18 4.38 2.17
CA HIS A 124 -21.59 5.40 3.03
C HIS A 124 -21.04 4.74 4.29
N LEU A 125 -19.73 4.80 4.49
CA LEU A 125 -18.98 4.13 5.54
C LEU A 125 -18.24 5.18 6.38
N PRO A 126 -18.88 5.80 7.38
CA PRO A 126 -18.30 6.97 8.08
C PRO A 126 -17.15 6.61 9.02
N SER A 127 -17.11 5.39 9.53
CA SER A 127 -16.11 4.95 10.49
C SER A 127 -14.87 4.39 9.81
N LYS A 128 -13.68 4.91 10.13
CA LYS A 128 -12.39 4.36 9.66
C LYS A 128 -12.21 2.89 10.01
N GLN A 129 -12.64 2.48 11.18
CA GLN A 129 -12.58 1.08 11.59
C GLN A 129 -13.43 0.20 10.67
N LEU A 130 -14.64 0.67 10.32
CA LEU A 130 -15.51 -0.04 9.40
C LEU A 130 -14.90 -0.10 7.99
N GLN A 131 -14.34 1.00 7.50
CA GLN A 131 -13.70 1.08 6.19
C GLN A 131 -12.53 0.09 6.07
N SER A 132 -11.64 0.07 7.07
CA SER A 132 -10.50 -0.86 7.10
C SER A 132 -10.95 -2.31 7.24
N ARG A 133 -11.97 -2.57 8.07
CA ARG A 133 -12.56 -3.90 8.22
C ARG A 133 -13.17 -4.41 6.91
N MET A 134 -13.92 -3.57 6.21
CA MET A 134 -14.55 -3.93 4.93
C MET A 134 -13.51 -4.18 3.84
N ALA A 135 -12.47 -3.34 3.76
CA ALA A 135 -11.37 -3.55 2.85
C ALA A 135 -10.68 -4.89 3.11
N TYR A 136 -10.41 -5.19 4.39
CA TYR A 136 -9.80 -6.46 4.74
C TYR A 136 -10.70 -7.67 4.42
N LYS A 137 -11.98 -7.63 4.84
CA LYS A 137 -12.96 -8.69 4.56
C LYS A 137 -13.18 -8.93 3.05
N SER A 138 -12.82 -7.97 2.21
CA SER A 138 -12.91 -8.15 0.76
C SER A 138 -11.96 -9.22 0.20
N GLY A 139 -10.93 -9.63 0.96
CA GLY A 139 -9.93 -10.60 0.53
C GLY A 139 -9.02 -10.09 -0.59
N MET A 140 -8.95 -8.75 -0.78
CA MET A 140 -8.15 -8.18 -1.87
C MET A 140 -6.65 -8.13 -1.58
N ASN A 141 -6.23 -8.26 -0.33
CA ASN A 141 -4.81 -8.27 0.00
C ASN A 141 -4.11 -9.46 -0.67
N PHE A 142 -2.93 -9.20 -1.19
CA PHE A 142 -2.09 -10.20 -1.85
C PHE A 142 -0.63 -10.00 -1.43
N LYS A 143 0.00 -11.05 -0.92
CA LYS A 143 1.42 -11.07 -0.61
C LYS A 143 2.18 -11.57 -1.82
N GLY A 144 2.84 -10.68 -2.51
CA GLY A 144 3.75 -10.99 -3.61
C GLY A 144 5.15 -11.34 -3.13
N LYS A 145 6.14 -11.06 -3.98
CA LYS A 145 7.55 -11.22 -3.64
C LYS A 145 7.88 -10.42 -2.37
N SER A 146 8.51 -11.07 -1.40
CA SER A 146 8.95 -10.40 -0.18
C SER A 146 10.05 -9.38 -0.48
N MET A 147 9.92 -8.17 0.07
CA MET A 147 11.03 -7.22 0.13
C MET A 147 12.09 -7.76 1.09
N ARG A 148 13.35 -7.50 0.74
CA ARG A 148 14.48 -7.76 1.63
C ARG A 148 15.17 -6.45 1.94
N PHE A 149 15.40 -6.21 3.21
CA PHE A 149 16.14 -5.06 3.69
C PHE A 149 17.47 -5.60 4.23
N ASP A 150 18.56 -5.25 3.58
CA ASP A 150 19.90 -5.63 4.01
C ASP A 150 20.42 -4.59 5.01
N LEU A 151 19.86 -4.63 6.23
CA LEU A 151 20.19 -3.72 7.32
C LEU A 151 21.30 -4.32 8.19
N VAL A 152 22.08 -3.43 8.79
CA VAL A 152 23.11 -3.80 9.77
C VAL A 152 22.82 -3.09 11.10
N ASP A 153 23.27 -3.68 12.19
CA ASP A 153 23.23 -3.08 13.53
C ASP A 153 24.33 -2.00 13.71
N ASP A 154 24.40 -1.41 14.89
CA ASP A 154 25.38 -0.36 15.23
C ASP A 154 26.83 -0.82 15.16
N TRP A 155 27.08 -2.14 15.12
CA TRP A 155 28.40 -2.74 15.01
C TRP A 155 28.72 -3.24 13.58
N GLY A 156 27.77 -3.07 12.63
CA GLY A 156 27.95 -3.47 11.25
C GLY A 156 27.59 -4.93 10.94
N TYR A 157 26.99 -5.67 11.88
CA TYR A 157 26.52 -7.03 11.64
C TYR A 157 25.14 -7.02 10.96
N PRO A 158 24.89 -7.93 9.98
CA PRO A 158 23.60 -8.05 9.34
C PRO A 158 22.49 -8.37 10.36
N ILE A 159 21.41 -7.59 10.32
CA ILE A 159 20.21 -7.86 11.12
C ILE A 159 19.41 -8.98 10.43
N PRO A 160 19.10 -10.08 11.14
CA PRO A 160 18.28 -11.16 10.61
C PRO A 160 16.93 -10.66 10.09
N GLN A 161 16.45 -11.20 8.96
CA GLN A 161 15.18 -10.75 8.36
C GLN A 161 13.98 -10.94 9.29
N GLU A 162 14.02 -11.94 10.17
CA GLU A 162 13.01 -12.22 11.19
C GLU A 162 12.95 -11.18 12.31
N GLU A 163 14.04 -10.45 12.54
CA GLU A 163 14.12 -9.37 13.53
C GLU A 163 13.72 -8.00 12.94
N LEU A 164 13.69 -7.88 11.62
CA LEU A 164 13.24 -6.67 10.98
C LEU A 164 11.75 -6.47 11.24
N TYR A 165 11.36 -5.20 11.39
CA TYR A 165 9.98 -4.84 11.62
C TYR A 165 9.06 -5.45 10.55
N VAL A 166 8.32 -6.46 10.95
CA VAL A 166 7.14 -6.91 10.24
C VAL A 166 5.99 -6.03 10.71
N PRO A 167 5.24 -5.36 9.81
CA PRO A 167 4.06 -4.59 10.22
C PRO A 167 3.21 -5.44 11.14
N ASN A 168 3.09 -4.98 12.38
CA ASN A 168 2.39 -5.72 13.42
C ASN A 168 0.89 -5.67 13.14
N PHE A 169 0.42 -6.56 12.29
CA PHE A 169 -0.98 -6.89 12.25
C PHE A 169 -1.24 -7.60 13.59
N ARG A 170 -1.76 -6.86 14.56
CA ARG A 170 -2.13 -7.27 15.92
C ARG A 170 -1.86 -8.74 16.23
N ALA A 171 -0.78 -9.03 16.92
CA ALA A 171 -0.38 -10.40 17.26
C ALA A 171 -1.46 -11.14 18.10
N ASN A 172 -2.36 -10.38 18.76
CA ASN A 172 -3.47 -10.90 19.53
C ASN A 172 -4.75 -10.11 19.23
N CYS A 173 -5.86 -10.80 19.02
CA CYS A 173 -7.16 -10.15 18.98
C CYS A 173 -7.54 -9.69 20.39
N GLU A 174 -7.75 -8.40 20.60
CA GLU A 174 -8.15 -7.83 21.89
C GLU A 174 -9.48 -8.39 22.39
N THR A 175 -10.36 -8.84 21.47
CA THR A 175 -11.68 -9.37 21.82
C THR A 175 -11.68 -10.86 22.14
N CYS A 176 -10.89 -11.67 21.42
CA CYS A 176 -10.92 -13.13 21.60
C CYS A 176 -9.58 -13.72 22.04
N GLY A 177 -8.54 -12.90 22.23
CA GLY A 177 -7.20 -13.36 22.63
C GLY A 177 -6.50 -14.25 21.59
N SER A 178 -7.09 -14.43 20.41
CA SER A 178 -6.49 -15.25 19.37
C SER A 178 -5.16 -14.70 18.91
N LYS A 179 -4.13 -15.56 18.88
CA LYS A 179 -2.81 -15.23 18.32
C LYS A 179 -2.78 -15.27 16.78
N LEU A 180 -3.89 -15.60 16.15
CA LEU A 180 -4.00 -15.50 14.71
C LEU A 180 -3.87 -14.03 14.33
N ILE A 181 -3.21 -13.79 13.21
CA ILE A 181 -3.21 -12.49 12.54
C ILE A 181 -4.67 -12.14 12.28
N CYS A 182 -5.27 -11.47 13.26
CA CYS A 182 -6.68 -11.12 13.22
C CYS A 182 -6.81 -9.82 12.46
N ASN A 183 -6.94 -9.94 11.20
CA ASN A 183 -7.18 -8.87 10.28
C ASN A 183 -8.61 -8.34 10.45
N GLY A 184 -8.89 -7.77 11.61
CA GLY A 184 -10.18 -7.23 11.92
C GLY A 184 -11.26 -8.27 12.20
N CYS A 185 -10.89 -9.42 12.78
CA CYS A 185 -11.84 -10.46 13.21
C CYS A 185 -12.77 -10.97 12.13
N SER A 186 -12.30 -11.03 10.89
CA SER A 186 -13.08 -11.64 9.80
C SER A 186 -13.51 -13.08 10.11
N ASN A 187 -12.78 -13.76 11.01
CA ASN A 187 -13.02 -15.17 11.32
C ASN A 187 -14.01 -15.42 12.47
N CYS A 188 -14.17 -14.51 13.41
CA CYS A 188 -15.04 -14.77 14.56
C CYS A 188 -16.32 -13.94 14.60
N GLY A 189 -16.47 -12.94 13.74
CA GLY A 189 -17.65 -12.07 13.70
C GLY A 189 -17.89 -11.23 14.96
N LYS A 190 -17.03 -11.34 15.98
CA LYS A 190 -17.22 -10.69 17.29
C LYS A 190 -16.76 -9.25 17.34
N CYS A 191 -15.97 -8.80 16.37
CA CYS A 191 -15.50 -7.41 16.25
C CYS A 191 -16.28 -6.67 15.15
N LEU A 192 -17.58 -6.86 15.13
CA LEU A 192 -18.51 -6.14 14.27
C LEU A 192 -18.84 -4.78 14.88
#